data_af02894becf54e5e74dde11d17b1a869
#
_entry.id   af02894becf54e5e74dde11d17b1a869
#
_cell.length_a   1.000
_cell.length_b   1.000
_cell.length_c   1.000
_cell.angle_alpha   90.00
_cell.angle_beta   90.00
_cell.angle_gamma   90.00
#
_symmetry.space_group_name_H-M   'P 1'
#
loop_
_entity.id
_entity.type
_entity.pdbx_description
1 polymer ?
#
loop_
_entity_poly.entity_id
_entity_poly.type
_entity_poly.pdbx_seq_one_letter_code
_entity_poly.pdbx_strand_id
1 'polypeptide(L)'
;MTALPTHTEKKLGLVVDLDTCVGCHACVTACKGWNDQGYGVPLSDQNPYGSDPSGTFLNRVHSYSVQPDAGPAQIINFPRSCLHCEDAPCVTVCPTGASYKRVEDGIVLVNEDACMGCGLCAWACPYGAREMDADAGVMKKCTLCVDRIYNENLPEEDREPACVRTCPTGARHFGDFADPDSIVSRLSAERGGYALMPDLGTKPTNRYLPPRKKDLRQDASLLAPLLDIQATGFAGWLDRVLGKI
;
A
#
# COMPACT_ATOMS: atom_id res chain seq x y z
N MET A 1 29.43 -6.73 0.04
CA MET A 1 28.39 -5.72 -0.18
C MET A 1 27.87 -5.89 -1.61
N THR A 2 26.58 -5.99 -1.77
CA THR A 2 25.95 -6.21 -3.08
C THR A 2 25.85 -4.88 -3.82
N ALA A 3 26.27 -4.86 -5.10
CA ALA A 3 26.14 -3.68 -5.93
C ALA A 3 24.70 -3.54 -6.46
N LEU A 4 24.22 -2.31 -6.59
CA LEU A 4 23.01 -2.01 -7.34
C LEU A 4 23.30 -2.05 -8.85
N PRO A 5 22.32 -2.47 -9.68
CA PRO A 5 22.46 -2.36 -11.11
C PRO A 5 22.55 -0.89 -11.53
N THR A 6 23.36 -0.61 -12.53
CA THR A 6 23.51 0.75 -13.09
C THR A 6 22.31 1.18 -13.92
N HIS A 7 21.54 0.22 -14.41
CA HIS A 7 20.36 0.42 -15.23
C HIS A 7 19.35 -0.70 -14.98
N THR A 8 18.07 -0.40 -15.13
CA THR A 8 16.96 -1.37 -15.15
C THR A 8 16.16 -1.18 -16.43
N GLU A 9 15.71 -2.29 -17.05
CA GLU A 9 14.95 -2.26 -18.31
C GLU A 9 13.56 -1.65 -18.09
N LYS A 10 12.92 -2.03 -16.99
CA LYS A 10 11.62 -1.51 -16.54
C LYS A 10 11.75 -0.93 -15.13
N LYS A 11 10.75 -0.15 -14.73
CA LYS A 11 10.60 0.39 -13.37
C LYS A 11 9.21 0.03 -12.84
N LEU A 12 9.01 -1.24 -12.54
CA LEU A 12 7.72 -1.70 -12.03
C LEU A 12 7.47 -1.18 -10.62
N GLY A 13 6.27 -0.66 -10.41
CA GLY A 13 5.89 -0.08 -9.13
C GLY A 13 4.41 0.16 -8.97
N LEU A 14 4.06 0.75 -7.84
CA LEU A 14 2.69 1.06 -7.45
C LEU A 14 2.46 2.56 -7.35
N VAL A 15 1.28 2.98 -7.76
CA VAL A 15 0.67 4.23 -7.32
C VAL A 15 -0.40 3.91 -6.29
N VAL A 16 -0.38 4.63 -5.18
CA VAL A 16 -1.37 4.49 -4.10
C VAL A 16 -2.13 5.81 -3.97
N ASP A 17 -3.41 5.81 -4.26
CA ASP A 17 -4.28 6.97 -4.13
C ASP A 17 -4.84 7.08 -2.71
N LEU A 18 -4.35 8.05 -1.94
CA LEU A 18 -4.77 8.29 -0.56
C LEU A 18 -6.17 8.90 -0.47
N ASP A 19 -6.67 9.46 -1.56
CA ASP A 19 -8.02 10.04 -1.63
C ASP A 19 -9.11 8.98 -1.71
N THR A 20 -8.81 7.87 -2.39
CA THR A 20 -9.77 6.78 -2.61
C THR A 20 -9.60 5.61 -1.62
N CYS A 21 -8.51 5.60 -0.85
CA CYS A 21 -8.26 4.53 0.12
C CYS A 21 -9.17 4.67 1.35
N VAL A 22 -10.04 3.69 1.55
CA VAL A 22 -11.01 3.64 2.66
C VAL A 22 -10.51 2.86 3.89
N GLY A 23 -9.27 2.36 3.88
CA GLY A 23 -8.69 1.65 5.02
C GLY A 23 -9.28 0.26 5.29
N CYS A 24 -9.88 -0.39 4.31
CA CYS A 24 -10.59 -1.67 4.47
C CYS A 24 -9.70 -2.89 4.72
N HIS A 25 -8.38 -2.77 4.63
CA HIS A 25 -7.37 -3.83 4.80
C HIS A 25 -7.46 -5.02 3.82
N ALA A 26 -8.34 -5.02 2.82
CA ALA A 26 -8.43 -6.10 1.82
C ALA A 26 -7.08 -6.38 1.15
N CYS A 27 -6.31 -5.32 0.84
CA CYS A 27 -4.96 -5.45 0.29
C CYS A 27 -3.94 -6.10 1.25
N VAL A 28 -4.13 -5.97 2.56
CA VAL A 28 -3.28 -6.62 3.58
C VAL A 28 -3.57 -8.11 3.60
N THR A 29 -4.85 -8.48 3.67
CA THR A 29 -5.31 -9.87 3.68
C THR A 29 -4.90 -10.61 2.41
N ALA A 30 -5.14 -10.01 1.24
CA ALA A 30 -4.76 -10.63 -0.03
C ALA A 30 -3.23 -10.77 -0.19
N CYS A 31 -2.45 -9.77 0.27
CA CYS A 31 -1.00 -9.85 0.28
C CYS A 31 -0.52 -11.00 1.17
N LYS A 32 -1.08 -11.14 2.38
CA LYS A 32 -0.72 -12.21 3.30
C LYS A 32 -1.12 -13.58 2.74
N GLY A 33 -2.32 -13.72 2.23
CA GLY A 33 -2.78 -14.98 1.63
C GLY A 33 -1.96 -15.44 0.43
N TRP A 34 -1.42 -14.51 -0.37
CA TRP A 34 -0.60 -14.84 -1.52
C TRP A 34 0.87 -15.13 -1.17
N ASN A 35 1.48 -14.31 -0.29
CA ASN A 35 2.93 -14.30 -0.10
C ASN A 35 3.42 -15.04 1.14
N ASP A 36 2.58 -15.26 2.15
CA ASP A 36 3.03 -15.76 3.44
C ASP A 36 2.33 -17.06 3.86
N GLN A 37 1.27 -17.45 3.21
CA GLN A 37 0.46 -18.67 3.47
C GLN A 37 0.18 -18.95 4.97
N GLY A 38 0.79 -18.23 5.87
CA GLY A 38 0.63 -18.27 7.31
C GLY A 38 -0.52 -17.37 7.73
N TYR A 39 -1.73 -17.88 7.70
CA TYR A 39 -2.80 -17.27 8.49
C TYR A 39 -2.43 -17.51 9.94
N GLY A 40 -2.24 -16.46 10.74
CA GLY A 40 -2.13 -16.61 12.17
C GLY A 40 -3.25 -17.49 12.73
N VAL A 41 -3.15 -17.82 13.99
CA VAL A 41 -4.10 -18.69 14.68
C VAL A 41 -5.53 -18.39 14.20
N PRO A 42 -6.29 -19.40 13.74
CA PRO A 42 -7.66 -19.20 13.29
C PRO A 42 -8.47 -18.55 14.40
N LEU A 43 -9.33 -17.61 14.04
CA LEU A 43 -10.28 -17.01 14.97
C LEU A 43 -11.08 -18.15 15.60
N SER A 44 -11.09 -18.23 16.93
CA SER A 44 -11.91 -19.19 17.65
C SER A 44 -13.22 -18.52 18.08
N ASP A 45 -14.31 -19.25 18.10
CA ASP A 45 -15.59 -18.76 18.60
C ASP A 45 -15.53 -18.36 20.08
N GLN A 46 -14.56 -18.92 20.82
CA GLN A 46 -14.34 -18.62 22.24
C GLN A 46 -13.57 -17.32 22.46
N ASN A 47 -12.75 -16.91 21.49
CA ASN A 47 -11.99 -15.66 21.55
C ASN A 47 -11.79 -15.08 20.15
N PRO A 48 -12.84 -14.52 19.54
CA PRO A 48 -12.79 -14.00 18.17
C PRO A 48 -11.86 -12.79 17.99
N TYR A 49 -11.43 -12.18 19.10
CA TYR A 49 -10.49 -11.04 19.11
C TYR A 49 -9.16 -11.35 19.81
N GLY A 50 -8.93 -12.61 20.14
CA GLY A 50 -8.01 -12.93 21.23
C GLY A 50 -6.58 -13.29 20.88
N SER A 51 -6.21 -13.39 19.61
CA SER A 51 -4.80 -13.58 19.26
C SER A 51 -4.34 -12.50 18.30
N ASP A 52 -3.18 -11.94 18.58
CA ASP A 52 -2.50 -11.07 17.63
C ASP A 52 -2.23 -11.84 16.33
N PRO A 53 -2.39 -11.18 15.18
CA PRO A 53 -2.05 -11.78 13.90
C PRO A 53 -0.59 -12.21 13.90
N SER A 54 -0.33 -13.48 13.62
CA SER A 54 1.02 -14.03 13.55
C SER A 54 1.58 -14.02 12.13
N GLY A 55 2.89 -14.27 11.99
CA GLY A 55 3.62 -14.29 10.72
C GLY A 55 3.93 -12.88 10.19
N THR A 56 4.48 -12.83 8.98
CA THR A 56 4.96 -11.59 8.37
C THR A 56 3.85 -10.81 7.67
N PHE A 57 3.89 -9.48 7.78
CA PHE A 57 2.96 -8.57 7.11
C PHE A 57 3.73 -7.67 6.14
N LEU A 58 3.77 -8.06 4.88
CA LEU A 58 4.51 -7.36 3.81
C LEU A 58 3.82 -6.06 3.36
N ASN A 59 2.56 -5.89 3.73
CA ASN A 59 1.74 -4.72 3.47
C ASN A 59 0.89 -4.42 4.71
N ARG A 60 0.79 -3.14 5.09
CA ARG A 60 0.00 -2.65 6.23
C ARG A 60 -0.74 -1.40 5.83
N VAL A 61 -1.87 -1.12 6.48
CA VAL A 61 -2.59 0.15 6.34
C VAL A 61 -2.60 0.84 7.70
N HIS A 62 -2.07 2.05 7.75
CA HIS A 62 -2.11 2.91 8.93
C HIS A 62 -3.15 4.00 8.72
N SER A 63 -3.91 4.32 9.76
CA SER A 63 -4.87 5.42 9.74
C SER A 63 -4.37 6.56 10.62
N TYR A 64 -4.33 7.75 10.05
CA TYR A 64 -3.88 8.96 10.74
C TYR A 64 -5.01 9.97 10.80
N SER A 65 -5.26 10.51 11.99
CA SER A 65 -6.12 11.68 12.14
C SER A 65 -5.28 12.93 11.88
N VAL A 66 -5.63 13.69 10.87
CA VAL A 66 -4.96 14.93 10.47
C VAL A 66 -5.92 16.08 10.67
N GLN A 67 -5.49 17.09 11.43
CA GLN A 67 -6.22 18.34 11.59
C GLN A 67 -5.63 19.36 10.61
N PRO A 68 -6.35 19.71 9.52
CA PRO A 68 -5.91 20.78 8.64
C PRO A 68 -6.02 22.15 9.32
N ASP A 69 -5.27 23.14 8.85
CA ASP A 69 -5.33 24.51 9.37
C ASP A 69 -6.73 25.12 9.25
N ALA A 70 -7.49 24.70 8.23
CA ALA A 70 -8.89 25.07 8.03
C ALA A 70 -9.71 23.84 7.65
N GLY A 71 -10.82 23.63 8.36
CA GLY A 71 -11.75 22.53 8.12
C GLY A 71 -11.78 21.46 9.22
N PRO A 72 -12.63 20.44 9.07
CA PRO A 72 -12.74 19.36 10.02
C PRO A 72 -11.54 18.42 9.99
N ALA A 73 -11.29 17.72 11.09
CA ALA A 73 -10.33 16.64 11.15
C ALA A 73 -10.64 15.58 10.06
N GLN A 74 -9.60 15.07 9.43
CA GLN A 74 -9.69 14.07 8.37
C GLN A 74 -8.92 12.81 8.76
N ILE A 75 -9.45 11.66 8.39
CA ILE A 75 -8.74 10.39 8.51
C ILE A 75 -8.09 10.09 7.16
N ILE A 76 -6.77 9.94 7.17
CA ILE A 76 -5.99 9.51 6.01
C ILE A 76 -5.55 8.08 6.24
N ASN A 77 -6.01 7.18 5.38
CA ASN A 77 -5.55 5.80 5.38
C ASN A 77 -4.32 5.67 4.49
N PHE A 78 -3.25 5.18 5.06
CA PHE A 78 -1.94 5.15 4.42
C PHE A 78 -1.43 3.71 4.28
N PRO A 79 -1.63 3.08 3.12
CA PRO A 79 -1.09 1.76 2.84
C PRO A 79 0.44 1.80 2.71
N ARG A 80 1.15 0.93 3.45
CA ARG A 80 2.61 0.86 3.48
C ARG A 80 3.10 -0.52 3.08
N SER A 81 4.06 -0.55 2.18
CA SER A 81 4.80 -1.74 1.75
C SER A 81 6.21 -1.34 1.32
N CYS A 82 7.03 -2.27 0.83
CA CYS A 82 8.31 -1.92 0.22
C CYS A 82 8.09 -0.97 -0.97
N LEU A 83 8.96 0.04 -1.10
CA LEU A 83 8.87 1.06 -2.14
C LEU A 83 9.77 0.77 -3.35
N HIS A 84 10.48 -0.36 -3.36
CA HIS A 84 11.35 -0.82 -4.44
C HIS A 84 12.31 0.27 -4.96
N CYS A 85 13.00 0.94 -4.03
CA CYS A 85 13.86 2.10 -4.28
C CYS A 85 14.88 1.87 -5.40
N GLU A 86 15.18 2.92 -6.17
CA GLU A 86 16.28 2.88 -7.15
C GLU A 86 17.63 2.77 -6.44
N ASP A 87 17.87 3.66 -5.47
CA ASP A 87 19.04 3.63 -4.60
C ASP A 87 18.67 2.92 -3.29
N ALA A 88 18.61 1.58 -3.33
CA ALA A 88 18.12 0.75 -2.25
C ALA A 88 19.20 0.46 -1.20
N PRO A 89 19.26 1.15 -0.05
CA PRO A 89 20.30 0.92 0.96
C PRO A 89 20.23 -0.48 1.55
N CYS A 90 19.05 -1.08 1.58
CA CYS A 90 18.84 -2.44 2.04
C CYS A 90 19.50 -3.52 1.14
N VAL A 91 19.87 -3.18 -0.09
CA VAL A 91 20.66 -4.04 -0.99
C VAL A 91 22.14 -3.90 -0.68
N THR A 92 22.64 -2.66 -0.62
CA THR A 92 24.07 -2.38 -0.47
C THR A 92 24.64 -2.83 0.87
N VAL A 93 23.82 -2.89 1.94
CA VAL A 93 24.27 -3.35 3.27
C VAL A 93 24.22 -4.88 3.43
N CYS A 94 23.67 -5.61 2.47
CA CYS A 94 23.53 -7.06 2.60
C CYS A 94 24.88 -7.77 2.44
N PRO A 95 25.40 -8.48 3.48
CA PRO A 95 26.72 -9.09 3.43
C PRO A 95 26.76 -10.34 2.54
N THR A 96 25.62 -11.05 2.43
CA THR A 96 25.52 -12.31 1.64
C THR A 96 25.05 -12.08 0.20
N GLY A 97 24.59 -10.86 -0.13
CA GLY A 97 23.96 -10.59 -1.42
C GLY A 97 22.50 -11.12 -1.51
N ALA A 98 21.94 -11.65 -0.43
CA ALA A 98 20.56 -12.13 -0.40
C ALA A 98 19.55 -11.04 -0.77
N SER A 99 19.77 -9.79 -0.33
CA SER A 99 18.96 -8.66 -0.77
C SER A 99 19.54 -8.10 -2.07
N TYR A 100 18.75 -8.09 -3.13
CA TYR A 100 19.20 -7.68 -4.46
C TYR A 100 18.12 -6.91 -5.21
N LYS A 101 18.51 -6.20 -6.26
CA LYS A 101 17.63 -5.50 -7.18
C LYS A 101 17.73 -6.15 -8.56
N ARG A 102 16.61 -6.48 -9.14
CA ARG A 102 16.52 -7.08 -10.47
C ARG A 102 16.83 -6.04 -11.54
N VAL A 103 17.51 -6.45 -12.60
CA VAL A 103 17.82 -5.61 -13.76
C VAL A 103 16.62 -5.48 -14.67
N GLU A 104 15.84 -6.54 -14.81
CA GLU A 104 14.73 -6.65 -15.76
C GLU A 104 13.58 -5.69 -15.44
N ASP A 105 13.32 -5.45 -14.16
CA ASP A 105 12.10 -4.75 -13.74
C ASP A 105 12.27 -3.79 -12.56
N GLY A 106 13.48 -3.71 -12.01
CA GLY A 106 13.78 -2.83 -10.88
C GLY A 106 13.21 -3.31 -9.54
N ILE A 107 12.62 -4.49 -9.47
CA ILE A 107 12.06 -5.04 -8.23
C ILE A 107 13.21 -5.41 -7.28
N VAL A 108 13.10 -4.94 -6.04
CA VAL A 108 14.03 -5.36 -4.98
C VAL A 108 13.47 -6.63 -4.34
N LEU A 109 14.28 -7.69 -4.23
CA LEU A 109 13.91 -8.97 -3.66
C LEU A 109 14.88 -9.42 -2.56
N VAL A 110 14.53 -10.51 -1.90
CA VAL A 110 15.38 -11.27 -0.98
C VAL A 110 15.40 -12.71 -1.45
N ASN A 111 16.60 -13.23 -1.65
CA ASN A 111 16.81 -14.69 -1.80
C ASN A 111 16.85 -15.28 -0.39
N GLU A 112 15.82 -16.03 -0.03
CA GLU A 112 15.67 -16.60 1.31
C GLU A 112 16.74 -17.63 1.61
N ASP A 113 17.18 -18.43 0.62
CA ASP A 113 18.22 -19.44 0.79
C ASP A 113 19.61 -18.83 1.11
N ALA A 114 19.87 -17.63 0.62
CA ALA A 114 21.12 -16.91 0.88
C ALA A 114 21.01 -15.97 2.10
N CYS A 115 19.81 -15.81 2.68
CA CYS A 115 19.57 -14.91 3.79
C CYS A 115 20.01 -15.54 5.12
N MET A 116 20.92 -14.87 5.82
CA MET A 116 21.40 -15.32 7.14
C MET A 116 20.62 -14.70 8.32
N GLY A 117 19.53 -13.98 8.09
CA GLY A 117 18.70 -13.40 9.14
C GLY A 117 19.35 -12.26 9.96
N CYS A 118 20.41 -11.61 9.49
CA CYS A 118 21.19 -10.65 10.29
C CYS A 118 20.48 -9.31 10.58
N GLY A 119 19.35 -9.00 9.93
CA GLY A 119 18.55 -7.80 10.16
C GLY A 119 19.11 -6.48 9.62
N LEU A 120 20.35 -6.42 9.08
CA LEU A 120 20.97 -5.17 8.60
C LEU A 120 20.15 -4.44 7.56
N CYS A 121 19.47 -5.17 6.68
CA CYS A 121 18.61 -4.58 5.66
C CYS A 121 17.31 -3.97 6.21
N ALA A 122 16.82 -4.45 7.37
CA ALA A 122 15.71 -3.82 8.09
C ALA A 122 16.16 -2.50 8.74
N TRP A 123 17.35 -2.49 9.31
CA TRP A 123 17.97 -1.29 9.88
C TRP A 123 18.20 -0.20 8.82
N ALA A 124 18.68 -0.60 7.65
CA ALA A 124 18.94 0.33 6.56
C ALA A 124 17.68 0.85 5.86
N CYS A 125 16.52 0.24 6.07
CA CYS A 125 15.28 0.65 5.43
C CYS A 125 14.59 1.78 6.20
N PRO A 126 14.55 3.03 5.68
CA PRO A 126 13.93 4.13 6.41
C PRO A 126 12.40 4.02 6.47
N TYR A 127 11.84 3.13 5.68
CA TYR A 127 10.38 2.94 5.58
C TYR A 127 9.84 1.82 6.48
N GLY A 128 10.71 1.09 7.20
CA GLY A 128 10.31 -0.06 8.01
C GLY A 128 9.59 -1.15 7.21
N ALA A 129 9.97 -1.33 5.94
CA ALA A 129 9.27 -2.22 5.00
C ALA A 129 9.92 -3.61 4.91
N ARG A 130 10.59 -4.04 5.96
CA ARG A 130 11.21 -5.37 6.07
C ARG A 130 10.85 -5.98 7.41
N GLU A 131 10.53 -7.25 7.39
CA GLU A 131 10.08 -7.99 8.55
C GLU A 131 10.83 -9.31 8.65
N MET A 132 11.21 -9.67 9.86
CA MET A 132 11.85 -10.96 10.12
C MET A 132 10.78 -12.03 10.23
N ASP A 133 10.88 -13.05 9.41
CA ASP A 133 10.14 -14.29 9.61
C ASP A 133 10.87 -15.08 10.71
N ALA A 134 10.24 -15.18 11.88
CA ALA A 134 10.85 -15.81 13.05
C ALA A 134 10.95 -17.35 12.88
N ASP A 135 10.04 -17.94 12.12
CA ASP A 135 9.99 -19.39 11.92
C ASP A 135 11.04 -19.83 10.88
N ALA A 136 11.15 -19.08 9.79
CA ALA A 136 12.14 -19.36 8.75
C ALA A 136 13.53 -18.77 9.04
N GLY A 137 13.64 -17.81 9.97
CA GLY A 137 14.89 -17.13 10.31
C GLY A 137 15.41 -16.22 9.19
N VAL A 138 14.57 -15.79 8.28
CA VAL A 138 14.93 -14.98 7.11
C VAL A 138 14.16 -13.66 7.05
N MET A 139 14.71 -12.70 6.31
CA MET A 139 14.05 -11.40 6.12
C MET A 139 13.07 -11.44 4.96
N LYS A 140 11.83 -11.06 5.22
CA LYS A 140 10.76 -10.93 4.22
C LYS A 140 10.38 -9.47 3.96
N LYS A 141 9.82 -9.22 2.78
CA LYS A 141 9.29 -7.92 2.37
C LYS A 141 8.39 -8.07 1.14
N CYS A 142 7.64 -7.03 0.79
CA CYS A 142 6.85 -7.00 -0.43
C CYS A 142 7.70 -7.38 -1.66
N THR A 143 7.28 -8.39 -2.40
CA THR A 143 7.92 -8.89 -3.62
C THR A 143 7.37 -8.26 -4.89
N LEU A 144 6.40 -7.34 -4.77
CA LEU A 144 5.52 -6.86 -5.85
C LEU A 144 4.77 -8.02 -6.53
N CYS A 145 4.66 -9.17 -5.83
CA CYS A 145 4.10 -10.41 -6.34
C CYS A 145 4.75 -10.84 -7.68
N VAL A 146 6.09 -10.83 -7.72
CA VAL A 146 6.88 -11.16 -8.91
C VAL A 146 6.49 -12.51 -9.53
N ASP A 147 6.15 -13.47 -8.70
CA ASP A 147 5.66 -14.78 -9.06
C ASP A 147 4.26 -14.75 -9.72
N ARG A 148 3.44 -13.76 -9.38
CA ARG A 148 2.10 -13.57 -9.92
C ARG A 148 2.11 -12.76 -11.22
N ILE A 149 2.85 -11.66 -11.27
CA ILE A 149 2.88 -10.77 -12.44
C ILE A 149 3.51 -11.42 -13.68
N TYR A 150 4.36 -12.44 -13.46
CA TYR A 150 4.98 -13.23 -14.53
C TYR A 150 4.38 -14.63 -14.68
N ASN A 151 3.25 -14.92 -14.05
CA ASN A 151 2.61 -16.22 -14.14
C ASN A 151 1.78 -16.34 -15.43
N GLU A 152 2.32 -17.04 -16.41
CA GLU A 152 1.67 -17.28 -17.70
C GLU A 152 0.40 -18.14 -17.60
N ASN A 153 0.19 -18.86 -16.49
CA ASN A 153 -1.02 -19.63 -16.25
C ASN A 153 -2.21 -18.77 -15.80
N LEU A 154 -1.96 -17.50 -15.46
CA LEU A 154 -3.02 -16.55 -15.14
C LEU A 154 -3.44 -15.77 -16.40
N PRO A 155 -4.74 -15.41 -16.53
CA PRO A 155 -5.19 -14.44 -17.52
C PRO A 155 -4.37 -13.16 -17.43
N GLU A 156 -4.15 -12.47 -18.54
CA GLU A 156 -3.32 -11.26 -18.57
C GLU A 156 -3.83 -10.17 -17.61
N GLU A 157 -5.13 -10.00 -17.54
CA GLU A 157 -5.80 -9.05 -16.62
C GLU A 157 -5.60 -9.38 -15.13
N ASP A 158 -5.20 -10.62 -14.81
CA ASP A 158 -4.92 -11.07 -13.44
C ASP A 158 -3.43 -11.05 -13.07
N ARG A 159 -2.54 -10.74 -14.04
CA ARG A 159 -1.08 -10.67 -13.85
C ARG A 159 -0.66 -9.36 -13.19
N GLU A 160 -1.25 -9.06 -12.06
CA GLU A 160 -0.96 -7.87 -11.24
C GLU A 160 -0.81 -8.26 -9.76
N PRO A 161 -0.19 -7.40 -8.94
CA PRO A 161 -0.03 -7.69 -7.52
C PRO A 161 -1.37 -7.95 -6.82
N ALA A 162 -1.40 -8.96 -5.92
CA ALA A 162 -2.61 -9.35 -5.21
C ALA A 162 -3.29 -8.17 -4.47
N CYS A 163 -2.51 -7.23 -3.95
CA CYS A 163 -3.02 -6.04 -3.27
C CYS A 163 -3.66 -5.00 -4.22
N VAL A 164 -3.35 -5.04 -5.50
CA VAL A 164 -3.98 -4.22 -6.54
C VAL A 164 -5.31 -4.86 -6.93
N ARG A 165 -5.28 -6.12 -7.32
CA ARG A 165 -6.43 -6.89 -7.78
C ARG A 165 -7.59 -6.90 -6.79
N THR A 166 -7.28 -6.97 -5.50
CA THR A 166 -8.30 -7.04 -4.43
C THR A 166 -8.81 -5.68 -3.96
N CYS A 167 -8.26 -4.57 -4.45
CA CYS A 167 -8.64 -3.25 -3.93
C CYS A 167 -10.05 -2.84 -4.40
N PRO A 168 -11.08 -2.80 -3.52
CA PRO A 168 -12.45 -2.58 -3.95
C PRO A 168 -12.71 -1.14 -4.43
N THR A 169 -11.86 -0.20 -4.01
CA THR A 169 -12.00 1.22 -4.39
C THR A 169 -11.07 1.63 -5.52
N GLY A 170 -10.24 0.71 -6.03
CA GLY A 170 -9.25 1.04 -7.04
C GLY A 170 -8.18 2.03 -6.56
N ALA A 171 -7.88 2.07 -5.25
CA ALA A 171 -6.88 2.98 -4.70
C ALA A 171 -5.43 2.59 -5.01
N ARG A 172 -5.21 1.42 -5.61
CA ARG A 172 -3.88 0.91 -5.97
C ARG A 172 -3.81 0.64 -7.46
N HIS A 173 -2.76 1.13 -8.08
CA HIS A 173 -2.47 0.90 -9.49
C HIS A 173 -1.07 0.34 -9.63
N PHE A 174 -0.89 -0.56 -10.59
CA PHE A 174 0.38 -1.20 -10.90
C PHE A 174 0.76 -0.90 -12.34
N GLY A 175 2.05 -0.73 -12.60
CA GLY A 175 2.56 -0.52 -13.95
C GLY A 175 4.05 -0.18 -13.99
N ASP A 176 4.50 0.19 -15.16
CA ASP A 176 5.89 0.54 -15.44
C ASP A 176 6.06 2.07 -15.46
N PHE A 177 6.84 2.61 -14.53
CA PHE A 177 7.18 4.04 -14.51
C PHE A 177 8.21 4.44 -15.58
N ALA A 178 8.85 3.48 -16.26
CA ALA A 178 9.70 3.77 -17.41
C ALA A 178 8.87 4.04 -18.69
N ASP A 179 7.63 3.55 -18.73
CA ASP A 179 6.66 3.83 -19.78
C ASP A 179 5.81 5.06 -19.43
N PRO A 180 5.93 6.18 -20.19
CA PRO A 180 5.15 7.39 -19.95
C PRO A 180 3.65 7.20 -20.15
N ASP A 181 3.25 6.23 -20.98
CA ASP A 181 1.85 5.94 -21.28
C ASP A 181 1.20 5.00 -20.28
N SER A 182 1.97 4.43 -19.36
CA SER A 182 1.44 3.55 -18.33
C SER A 182 0.52 4.29 -17.38
N ILE A 183 -0.46 3.56 -16.80
CA ILE A 183 -1.44 4.14 -15.86
C ILE A 183 -0.75 4.79 -14.65
N VAL A 184 0.36 4.22 -14.15
CA VAL A 184 1.07 4.75 -12.98
C VAL A 184 1.81 6.05 -13.30
N SER A 185 2.40 6.15 -14.50
CA SER A 185 3.08 7.37 -14.95
C SER A 185 2.08 8.50 -15.16
N ARG A 186 0.98 8.24 -15.85
CA ARG A 186 -0.08 9.23 -16.10
C ARG A 186 -0.71 9.72 -14.81
N LEU A 187 -1.18 8.82 -13.94
CA LEU A 187 -1.79 9.21 -12.67
C LEU A 187 -0.82 9.99 -11.77
N SER A 188 0.46 9.59 -11.75
CA SER A 188 1.48 10.30 -10.98
C SER A 188 1.68 11.72 -11.48
N ALA A 189 1.73 11.93 -12.81
CA ALA A 189 1.87 13.25 -13.43
C ALA A 189 0.62 14.12 -13.22
N GLU A 190 -0.57 13.57 -13.47
CA GLU A 190 -1.84 14.30 -13.40
C GLU A 190 -2.22 14.71 -11.97
N ARG A 191 -1.94 13.84 -10.99
CA ARG A 191 -2.37 13.98 -9.60
C ARG A 191 -1.27 14.45 -8.65
N GLY A 192 -0.10 14.83 -9.16
CA GLY A 192 1.03 15.25 -8.34
C GLY A 192 1.56 14.14 -7.44
N GLY A 193 1.77 12.95 -8.01
CA GLY A 193 2.30 11.80 -7.30
C GLY A 193 3.68 12.07 -6.71
N TYR A 194 3.86 11.78 -5.43
CA TYR A 194 5.08 12.07 -4.70
C TYR A 194 5.77 10.83 -4.15
N ALA A 195 7.09 10.92 -4.04
CA ALA A 195 7.91 9.94 -3.36
C ALA A 195 7.90 10.18 -1.86
N LEU A 196 7.88 9.11 -1.07
CA LEU A 196 7.97 9.22 0.37
C LEU A 196 9.41 9.58 0.78
N MET A 197 9.59 10.56 1.68
CA MET A 197 10.89 11.00 2.22
C MET A 197 11.97 11.24 1.14
N PRO A 198 11.75 12.15 0.19
CA PRO A 198 12.67 12.38 -0.94
C PRO A 198 14.08 12.80 -0.49
N ASP A 199 14.18 13.49 0.65
CA ASP A 199 15.44 13.99 1.22
C ASP A 199 16.43 12.87 1.60
N LEU A 200 15.94 11.63 1.75
CA LEU A 200 16.79 10.48 2.06
C LEU A 200 17.55 9.93 0.84
N GLY A 201 17.29 10.43 -0.35
CA GLY A 201 18.00 10.05 -1.57
C GLY A 201 17.80 8.61 -2.04
N THR A 202 16.90 7.85 -1.43
CA THR A 202 16.67 6.44 -1.79
C THR A 202 15.90 6.24 -3.09
N LYS A 203 15.30 7.30 -3.63
CA LYS A 203 14.51 7.32 -4.87
C LYS A 203 13.48 6.19 -4.93
N PRO A 204 12.43 6.20 -4.08
CA PRO A 204 11.36 5.20 -4.13
C PRO A 204 10.74 5.10 -5.53
N THR A 205 10.50 3.90 -6.04
CA THR A 205 9.76 3.72 -7.30
C THR A 205 8.27 3.96 -7.09
N ASN A 206 7.70 3.43 -6.01
CA ASN A 206 6.30 3.65 -5.69
C ASN A 206 5.99 5.12 -5.39
N ARG A 207 4.79 5.57 -5.77
CA ARG A 207 4.30 6.94 -5.55
C ARG A 207 2.99 6.93 -4.78
N TYR A 208 2.75 8.03 -4.09
CA TYR A 208 1.49 8.31 -3.41
C TYR A 208 0.82 9.52 -4.05
N LEU A 209 -0.48 9.41 -4.30
CA LEU A 209 -1.30 10.55 -4.72
C LEU A 209 -1.90 11.21 -3.49
N PRO A 210 -1.75 12.55 -3.35
CA PRO A 210 -2.32 13.25 -2.21
C PRO A 210 -3.85 13.21 -2.23
N PRO A 211 -4.52 13.33 -1.06
CA PRO A 211 -5.94 13.57 -1.00
C PRO A 211 -6.32 14.83 -1.77
N ARG A 212 -7.43 14.79 -2.50
CA ARG A 212 -7.98 15.98 -3.17
C ARG A 212 -8.53 16.95 -2.13
N LYS A 213 -8.41 18.22 -2.40
CA LYS A 213 -9.12 19.22 -1.60
C LYS A 213 -10.62 19.04 -1.84
N LYS A 214 -11.36 18.63 -0.82
CA LYS A 214 -12.82 18.55 -0.89
C LYS A 214 -13.38 19.97 -0.74
N ASP A 215 -14.23 20.39 -1.66
CA ASP A 215 -15.02 21.61 -1.49
C ASP A 215 -16.20 21.31 -0.56
N LEU A 216 -15.96 21.51 0.74
CA LEU A 216 -16.96 21.28 1.79
C LEU A 216 -18.24 22.13 1.61
N ARG A 217 -18.21 23.19 0.76
CA ARG A 217 -19.39 23.98 0.47
C ARG A 217 -20.41 23.23 -0.39
N GLN A 218 -19.94 22.40 -1.33
CA GLN A 218 -20.83 21.55 -2.14
C GLN A 218 -21.42 20.42 -1.28
N ASP A 219 -20.60 19.80 -0.41
CA ASP A 219 -21.08 18.75 0.51
C ASP A 219 -22.06 19.32 1.56
N ALA A 220 -21.83 20.55 2.04
CA ALA A 220 -22.75 21.22 2.97
C ALA A 220 -24.14 21.45 2.37
N SER A 221 -24.25 21.72 1.05
CA SER A 221 -25.52 21.85 0.38
C SER A 221 -26.32 20.54 0.29
N LEU A 222 -25.62 19.41 0.18
CA LEU A 222 -26.23 18.08 0.20
C LEU A 222 -26.66 17.67 1.62
N LEU A 223 -25.98 18.16 2.64
CA LEU A 223 -26.28 17.90 4.05
C LEU A 223 -27.27 18.90 4.67
N ALA A 224 -27.50 20.05 4.02
CA ALA A 224 -28.43 21.07 4.50
C ALA A 224 -29.81 20.51 4.87
N PRO A 225 -30.44 19.60 4.07
CA PRO A 225 -31.69 18.96 4.46
C PRO A 225 -31.61 18.10 5.71
N LEU A 226 -30.43 17.55 6.03
CA LEU A 226 -30.20 16.71 7.22
C LEU A 226 -29.88 17.56 8.46
N LEU A 227 -29.26 18.73 8.28
CA LEU A 227 -28.93 19.66 9.36
C LEU A 227 -30.15 20.44 9.85
N ASP A 228 -31.22 20.50 9.07
CA ASP A 228 -32.50 21.12 9.46
C ASP A 228 -33.31 20.29 10.48
N ILE A 229 -32.76 19.18 10.94
CA ILE A 229 -33.32 18.33 12.00
C ILE A 229 -33.55 19.12 13.30
N GLN A 230 -32.74 20.12 13.57
CA GLN A 230 -32.85 20.94 14.80
C GLN A 230 -34.08 21.82 14.83
N ALA A 231 -34.63 22.21 13.68
CA ALA A 231 -35.78 23.13 13.59
C ALA A 231 -37.14 22.45 13.75
N THR A 232 -37.22 21.11 13.53
CA THR A 232 -38.55 20.42 13.46
C THR A 232 -38.62 19.11 14.23
N GLY A 233 -37.51 18.69 14.88
CA GLY A 233 -37.39 17.41 15.58
C GLY A 233 -37.45 16.19 14.66
N PHE A 234 -37.24 15.02 15.24
CA PHE A 234 -37.19 13.73 14.52
C PHE A 234 -38.49 13.39 13.75
N ALA A 235 -39.64 13.73 14.31
CA ALA A 235 -40.96 13.48 13.69
C ALA A 235 -41.12 14.29 12.38
N GLY A 236 -40.79 15.56 12.38
CA GLY A 236 -40.88 16.39 11.18
C GLY A 236 -39.83 16.04 10.10
N TRP A 237 -38.71 15.42 10.47
CA TRP A 237 -37.79 14.84 9.52
C TRP A 237 -38.36 13.57 8.87
N LEU A 238 -39.01 12.69 9.65
CA LEU A 238 -39.63 11.47 9.16
C LEU A 238 -40.75 11.78 8.14
N ASP A 239 -41.59 12.74 8.42
CA ASP A 239 -42.67 13.19 7.52
C ASP A 239 -42.11 13.71 6.17
N ARG A 240 -40.98 14.39 6.17
CA ARG A 240 -40.35 14.86 4.93
C ARG A 240 -39.70 13.74 4.10
N VAL A 241 -39.16 12.71 4.77
CA VAL A 241 -38.54 11.57 4.09
C VAL A 241 -39.62 10.61 3.56
N LEU A 242 -40.63 10.31 4.34
CA LEU A 242 -41.71 9.39 3.96
C LEU A 242 -42.73 10.02 3.01
N GLY A 243 -42.95 11.33 3.07
CA GLY A 243 -43.85 12.05 2.16
C GLY A 243 -43.29 12.25 0.73
N LYS A 244 -42.08 11.76 0.44
CA LYS A 244 -41.47 11.76 -0.90
C LYS A 244 -41.40 10.39 -1.56
N ILE A 245 -41.99 9.36 -0.91
CA ILE A 245 -42.24 8.04 -1.46
C ILE A 245 -43.68 7.94 -1.91
#